data_e3c609edcc69e8ad10834e03d7f728b2
#
_entry.id   e3c609edcc69e8ad10834e03d7f728b2
#
_cell.length_a   1.000
_cell.length_b   1.000
_cell.length_c   1.000
_cell.angle_alpha   90.00
_cell.angle_beta   90.00
_cell.angle_gamma   90.00
#
_symmetry.space_group_name_H-M   'P 1'
#
loop_
_entity.id
_entity.type
_entity.pdbx_description
1 polymer ?
#
loop_
_entity_poly.entity_id
_entity_poly.type
_entity_poly.pdbx_seq_one_letter_code
_entity_poly.pdbx_strand_id
1 'polypeptide(L)'
;MQPIEHFRDLAMSLGMGQYKKRCPECQNTRSGKNQKDRPLSIMVNESGVKYHCHHCDAEGGWLHSGDFDLDFESFLPKPVKSLKINSKSTNEVALKYLKSRHITEEVIKNHAILGTYRFNGEATPAVGFPYRSGDIINAVKWRSADSSKNFSQENVCEDFFNLDSYVMGNDVLICEGEIDALAWMSIDLPDNITILSIPNGAPAKVRDGKIDPADDNKFRYIWRAKKQLDSAPRIILNTDSDEPGHALQEEIVRRVGSTKIWTINLGNYKDASEALEIKGPSFLEEQLEYCDRIPMIGLHGADVFADSFVDLYENGQIKGASTGFVSLDDFIQIPPGMLTVVTGFPASGKSDLVDQICINLAKNYNWKTIYCSFEKPPELHMAQLAQKIINR
;
A
#
# COMPACT_ATOMS: atom_id res chain seq x y z
N MET A 1 8.64 26.33 18.84
CA MET A 1 8.37 27.51 18.03
C MET A 1 8.85 27.25 16.62
N GLN A 2 7.99 27.44 15.70
CA GLN A 2 7.86 26.66 14.48
C GLN A 2 8.86 27.05 13.38
N PRO A 3 9.63 26.10 12.82
CA PRO A 3 10.57 26.33 11.71
C PRO A 3 9.92 26.91 10.45
N ILE A 4 8.60 26.76 10.32
CA ILE A 4 7.83 27.12 9.13
C ILE A 4 7.87 28.63 8.82
N GLU A 5 7.93 29.52 9.82
CA GLU A 5 7.88 30.97 9.60
C GLU A 5 9.12 31.49 8.82
N HIS A 6 10.32 31.04 9.16
CA HIS A 6 11.55 31.45 8.47
C HIS A 6 11.59 31.00 7.00
N PHE A 7 11.02 29.82 6.69
CA PHE A 7 10.93 29.34 5.32
C PHE A 7 9.82 30.06 4.55
N ARG A 8 8.75 30.44 5.23
CA ARG A 8 7.63 31.16 4.64
C ARG A 8 8.05 32.57 4.18
N ASP A 9 8.75 33.31 5.02
CA ASP A 9 9.26 34.64 4.67
C ASP A 9 10.21 34.60 3.48
N LEU A 10 11.08 33.58 3.44
CA LEU A 10 12.02 33.39 2.33
C LEU A 10 11.26 33.08 1.04
N ALA A 11 10.24 32.22 1.08
CA ALA A 11 9.50 31.82 -0.10
C ALA A 11 8.53 32.91 -0.61
N MET A 12 7.95 33.71 0.27
CA MET A 12 7.08 34.83 -0.12
C MET A 12 7.80 35.88 -0.97
N SER A 13 9.12 35.97 -0.85
CA SER A 13 9.94 36.87 -1.69
C SER A 13 10.25 36.32 -3.08
N LEU A 14 9.83 35.07 -3.39
CA LEU A 14 10.12 34.36 -4.63
C LEU A 14 8.85 34.30 -5.50
N GLY A 15 9.05 34.49 -6.80
CA GLY A 15 7.99 34.21 -7.78
C GLY A 15 7.84 32.70 -8.03
N MET A 16 6.93 32.31 -8.93
CA MET A 16 6.80 30.91 -9.35
C MET A 16 8.09 30.36 -9.93
N GLY A 17 8.48 29.15 -9.55
CA GLY A 17 9.69 28.50 -10.04
C GLY A 17 10.39 27.62 -9.02
N GLN A 18 11.55 27.11 -9.41
CA GLN A 18 12.43 26.32 -8.54
C GLN A 18 13.68 27.13 -8.18
N TYR A 19 13.99 27.16 -6.89
CA TYR A 19 15.08 27.97 -6.35
C TYR A 19 16.00 27.13 -5.47
N LYS A 20 17.31 27.48 -5.51
CA LYS A 20 18.28 27.00 -4.53
C LYS A 20 18.73 28.15 -3.64
N LYS A 21 18.51 28.05 -2.34
CA LYS A 21 18.79 29.09 -1.35
C LYS A 21 19.63 28.56 -0.18
N ARG A 22 20.13 29.47 0.65
CA ARG A 22 20.74 29.10 1.94
C ARG A 22 19.62 28.66 2.88
N CYS A 23 19.87 27.63 3.66
CA CYS A 23 18.89 27.13 4.61
C CYS A 23 18.90 28.01 5.88
N PRO A 24 17.78 28.59 6.29
CA PRO A 24 17.69 29.37 7.53
C PRO A 24 18.08 28.59 8.78
N GLU A 25 17.79 27.29 8.82
CA GLU A 25 18.04 26.41 9.96
C GLU A 25 19.51 26.10 10.17
N CYS A 26 20.21 25.69 9.11
CA CYS A 26 21.56 25.16 9.25
C CYS A 26 22.68 26.07 8.72
N GLN A 27 22.39 27.22 8.11
CA GLN A 27 23.43 28.08 7.53
C GLN A 27 24.44 28.58 8.59
N ASN A 28 23.99 28.85 9.83
CA ASN A 28 24.82 29.38 10.90
C ASN A 28 25.63 28.32 11.65
N THR A 29 25.25 27.04 11.54
CA THR A 29 25.94 25.91 12.17
C THR A 29 26.98 25.26 11.28
N ARG A 30 27.10 25.70 10.01
CA ARG A 30 27.98 25.13 9.01
C ARG A 30 29.40 25.67 9.14
N SER A 31 30.39 24.84 8.81
CA SER A 31 31.80 25.26 8.76
C SER A 31 31.98 26.39 7.72
N GLY A 32 32.94 27.32 7.96
CA GLY A 32 33.10 28.53 7.17
C GLY A 32 33.28 28.32 5.67
N LYS A 33 33.83 27.18 5.26
CA LYS A 33 33.96 26.82 3.81
C LYS A 33 32.58 26.53 3.16
N ASN A 34 31.61 26.00 3.91
CA ASN A 34 30.32 25.56 3.38
C ASN A 34 29.18 26.55 3.64
N GLN A 35 29.43 27.68 4.26
CA GLN A 35 28.40 28.71 4.52
C GLN A 35 27.88 29.38 3.25
N LYS A 36 28.61 29.31 2.13
CA LYS A 36 28.16 29.86 0.84
C LYS A 36 27.26 28.90 0.04
N ASP A 37 27.19 27.64 0.43
CA ASP A 37 26.35 26.64 -0.27
C ASP A 37 24.87 26.96 -0.15
N ARG A 38 24.11 26.52 -1.14
CA ARG A 38 22.69 26.71 -1.23
C ARG A 38 21.97 25.33 -1.21
N PRO A 39 21.96 24.64 -0.07
CA PRO A 39 21.41 23.29 0.04
C PRO A 39 19.89 23.23 0.08
N LEU A 40 19.23 24.38 0.29
CA LEU A 40 17.77 24.46 0.37
C LEU A 40 17.20 24.58 -1.04
N SER A 41 16.44 23.58 -1.44
CA SER A 41 15.59 23.60 -2.64
C SER A 41 14.21 24.10 -2.25
N ILE A 42 13.70 25.10 -2.98
CA ILE A 42 12.33 25.64 -2.79
C ILE A 42 11.64 25.60 -4.14
N MET A 43 10.43 25.05 -4.16
CA MET A 43 9.55 25.08 -5.31
C MET A 43 8.32 25.90 -4.96
N VAL A 44 8.04 26.91 -5.79
CA VAL A 44 6.85 27.76 -5.71
C VAL A 44 6.02 27.54 -6.96
N ASN A 45 4.79 27.10 -6.82
CA ASN A 45 3.84 26.93 -7.92
C ASN A 45 2.49 27.55 -7.55
N GLU A 46 1.51 27.46 -8.43
CA GLU A 46 0.17 28.03 -8.22
C GLU A 46 -0.57 27.43 -7.01
N SER A 47 -0.28 26.16 -6.67
CA SER A 47 -0.93 25.46 -5.57
C SER A 47 -0.29 25.77 -4.22
N GLY A 48 1.02 26.08 -4.16
CA GLY A 48 1.69 26.30 -2.89
C GLY A 48 3.21 26.33 -3.00
N VAL A 49 3.83 26.13 -1.86
CA VAL A 49 5.29 26.10 -1.71
C VAL A 49 5.72 24.78 -1.09
N LYS A 50 6.76 24.16 -1.65
CA LYS A 50 7.46 22.99 -1.06
C LYS A 50 8.93 23.34 -0.93
N TYR A 51 9.54 22.93 0.20
CA TYR A 51 10.98 23.09 0.41
C TYR A 51 11.60 21.86 1.04
N HIS A 52 12.88 21.64 0.72
CA HIS A 52 13.72 20.59 1.30
C HIS A 52 15.18 21.04 1.36
N CYS A 53 15.83 20.87 2.51
CA CYS A 53 17.25 21.14 2.69
C CYS A 53 18.06 19.85 2.65
N HIS A 54 18.91 19.69 1.66
CA HIS A 54 19.78 18.53 1.48
C HIS A 54 20.94 18.41 2.50
N HIS A 55 21.00 19.28 3.52
CA HIS A 55 22.05 19.24 4.53
C HIS A 55 21.52 18.89 5.94
N CYS A 56 20.38 19.44 6.33
CA CYS A 56 19.78 19.20 7.65
C CYS A 56 18.43 18.50 7.57
N ASP A 57 18.04 18.07 6.37
CA ASP A 57 16.78 17.39 6.06
C ASP A 57 15.53 18.14 6.52
N ALA A 58 15.66 19.46 6.79
CA ALA A 58 14.47 20.29 7.06
C ALA A 58 13.60 20.35 5.81
N GLU A 59 12.38 19.87 5.93
CA GLU A 59 11.42 19.83 4.82
C GLU A 59 10.05 20.32 5.26
N GLY A 60 9.23 20.74 4.29
CA GLY A 60 7.87 21.17 4.53
C GLY A 60 7.28 21.90 3.33
N GLY A 61 6.10 22.44 3.53
CA GLY A 61 5.38 23.21 2.52
C GLY A 61 4.06 23.71 3.04
N TRP A 62 3.41 24.57 2.27
CA TRP A 62 2.06 25.08 2.53
C TRP A 62 1.34 25.39 1.23
N LEU A 63 0.02 25.37 1.25
CA LEU A 63 -0.84 25.75 0.14
C LEU A 63 -1.18 27.24 0.22
N HIS A 64 -1.41 27.86 -0.93
CA HIS A 64 -1.81 29.27 -1.01
C HIS A 64 -3.29 29.49 -0.64
N SER A 65 -4.15 28.48 -0.78
CA SER A 65 -5.54 28.47 -0.34
C SER A 65 -5.75 27.38 0.70
N GLY A 66 -6.48 27.69 1.78
CA GLY A 66 -6.66 26.82 2.95
C GLY A 66 -7.60 25.62 2.76
N ASP A 67 -7.95 25.23 1.54
CA ASP A 67 -8.73 24.04 1.23
C ASP A 67 -7.82 22.90 0.74
N PHE A 68 -7.98 21.75 1.37
CA PHE A 68 -7.32 20.49 1.03
C PHE A 68 -7.93 19.87 -0.25
N ASP A 69 -7.87 20.60 -1.36
CA ASP A 69 -7.96 19.95 -2.67
C ASP A 69 -6.55 19.67 -3.14
N LEU A 70 -6.16 18.41 -3.01
CA LEU A 70 -4.97 17.91 -3.71
C LEU A 70 -5.25 18.08 -5.20
N ASP A 71 -4.61 19.08 -5.81
CA ASP A 71 -4.65 19.27 -7.26
C ASP A 71 -3.98 18.09 -7.94
N PHE A 72 -4.79 17.07 -8.23
CA PHE A 72 -4.35 15.88 -8.95
C PHE A 72 -3.92 16.21 -10.40
N GLU A 73 -4.26 17.38 -10.93
CA GLU A 73 -3.80 17.83 -12.25
C GLU A 73 -2.29 18.10 -12.29
N SER A 74 -1.65 18.43 -11.16
CA SER A 74 -0.20 18.59 -11.09
C SER A 74 0.56 17.25 -11.27
N PHE A 75 -0.13 16.11 -11.11
CA PHE A 75 0.38 14.77 -11.41
C PHE A 75 0.14 14.35 -12.87
N LEU A 76 -0.57 15.17 -13.67
CA LEU A 76 -0.77 14.87 -15.08
C LEU A 76 0.58 14.96 -15.83
N PRO A 77 0.88 14.02 -16.72
CA PRO A 77 2.13 14.01 -17.45
C PRO A 77 2.22 15.24 -18.36
N LYS A 78 3.45 15.72 -18.55
CA LYS A 78 3.75 16.57 -19.70
C LYS A 78 3.24 15.85 -20.96
N PRO A 79 2.70 16.57 -21.97
CA PRO A 79 2.17 15.95 -23.17
C PRO A 79 3.23 15.03 -23.78
N VAL A 80 2.99 13.73 -23.67
CA VAL A 80 3.85 12.70 -24.26
C VAL A 80 3.67 12.79 -25.78
N LYS A 81 4.76 12.79 -26.53
CA LYS A 81 4.67 12.72 -27.99
C LYS A 81 3.92 11.46 -28.37
N SER A 82 2.77 11.61 -29.06
CA SER A 82 1.98 10.49 -29.56
C SER A 82 2.88 9.54 -30.38
N LEU A 83 2.78 8.26 -30.10
CA LEU A 83 3.48 7.24 -30.87
C LEU A 83 2.70 6.96 -32.17
N LYS A 84 3.37 7.14 -33.31
CA LYS A 84 2.85 6.70 -34.61
C LYS A 84 3.25 5.25 -34.83
N ILE A 85 2.39 4.33 -34.51
CA ILE A 85 2.66 2.91 -34.71
C ILE A 85 2.11 2.51 -36.07
N ASN A 86 2.96 1.90 -36.89
CA ASN A 86 2.55 1.29 -38.13
C ASN A 86 1.78 -0.01 -37.84
N SER A 87 0.45 0.10 -37.72
CA SER A 87 -0.45 -1.01 -37.38
C SER A 87 -0.61 -2.08 -38.50
N LYS A 88 0.15 -1.97 -39.60
CA LYS A 88 -0.03 -2.80 -40.78
C LYS A 88 0.78 -4.10 -40.86
N SER A 89 1.64 -4.39 -39.87
CA SER A 89 2.37 -5.66 -39.87
C SER A 89 1.70 -6.65 -38.93
N THR A 90 0.86 -7.53 -39.44
CA THR A 90 0.38 -8.70 -38.69
C THR A 90 1.53 -9.70 -38.57
N ASN A 91 2.03 -9.92 -37.37
CA ASN A 91 3.01 -10.97 -37.08
C ASN A 91 2.27 -12.26 -36.70
N GLU A 92 2.35 -13.28 -37.57
CA GLU A 92 1.64 -14.55 -37.37
C GLU A 92 2.09 -15.29 -36.11
N VAL A 93 3.36 -15.18 -35.72
CA VAL A 93 3.87 -15.81 -34.50
C VAL A 93 3.25 -15.15 -33.25
N ALA A 94 3.18 -13.82 -33.23
CA ALA A 94 2.54 -13.07 -32.15
C ALA A 94 1.03 -13.38 -32.08
N LEU A 95 0.36 -13.49 -33.24
CA LEU A 95 -1.06 -13.89 -33.28
C LEU A 95 -1.26 -15.32 -32.75
N LYS A 96 -0.42 -16.27 -33.19
CA LYS A 96 -0.48 -17.65 -32.71
C LYS A 96 -0.25 -17.75 -31.22
N TYR A 97 0.66 -16.93 -30.69
CA TYR A 97 0.93 -16.85 -29.25
C TYR A 97 -0.31 -16.43 -28.45
N LEU A 98 -1.03 -15.37 -28.87
CA LEU A 98 -2.24 -14.94 -28.17
C LEU A 98 -3.39 -15.94 -28.35
N LYS A 99 -3.53 -16.53 -29.54
CA LYS A 99 -4.55 -17.59 -29.77
C LYS A 99 -4.28 -18.86 -28.94
N SER A 100 -3.02 -19.23 -28.69
CA SER A 100 -2.69 -20.35 -27.80
C SER A 100 -3.04 -20.07 -26.34
N ARG A 101 -3.22 -18.78 -25.98
CA ARG A 101 -3.71 -18.32 -24.68
C ARG A 101 -5.23 -18.13 -24.66
N HIS A 102 -5.94 -18.62 -25.65
CA HIS A 102 -7.40 -18.52 -25.80
C HIS A 102 -7.94 -17.07 -25.85
N ILE A 103 -7.08 -16.09 -26.18
CA ILE A 103 -7.50 -14.71 -26.39
C ILE A 103 -8.27 -14.60 -27.70
N THR A 104 -9.46 -14.01 -27.66
CA THR A 104 -10.35 -13.88 -28.84
C THR A 104 -9.80 -12.89 -29.85
N GLU A 105 -10.16 -13.10 -31.16
CA GLU A 105 -9.69 -12.24 -32.25
C GLU A 105 -10.16 -10.79 -32.09
N GLU A 106 -11.34 -10.59 -31.54
CA GLU A 106 -11.90 -9.28 -31.28
C GLU A 106 -11.05 -8.52 -30.24
N VAL A 107 -10.71 -9.17 -29.13
CA VAL A 107 -9.85 -8.60 -28.07
C VAL A 107 -8.46 -8.31 -28.62
N ILE A 108 -7.87 -9.24 -29.39
CA ILE A 108 -6.55 -9.03 -30.01
C ILE A 108 -6.58 -7.79 -30.91
N LYS A 109 -7.59 -7.64 -31.74
CA LYS A 109 -7.72 -6.53 -32.70
C LYS A 109 -7.83 -5.18 -31.96
N ASN A 110 -8.55 -5.14 -30.86
CA ASN A 110 -8.85 -3.89 -30.13
C ASN A 110 -7.74 -3.50 -29.15
N HIS A 111 -7.07 -4.48 -28.54
CA HIS A 111 -6.18 -4.23 -27.38
C HIS A 111 -4.73 -4.66 -27.58
N ALA A 112 -4.36 -5.27 -28.72
CA ALA A 112 -2.99 -5.71 -28.95
C ALA A 112 -2.45 -5.22 -30.31
N ILE A 113 -1.14 -5.04 -30.37
CA ILE A 113 -0.37 -4.75 -31.59
C ILE A 113 0.49 -5.96 -31.88
N LEU A 114 0.31 -6.55 -33.05
CA LEU A 114 1.09 -7.71 -33.48
C LEU A 114 2.25 -7.25 -34.36
N GLY A 115 3.47 -7.41 -33.89
CA GLY A 115 4.62 -6.87 -34.61
C GLY A 115 5.92 -7.62 -34.34
N THR A 116 6.99 -6.98 -34.71
CA THR A 116 8.37 -7.37 -34.40
C THR A 116 9.02 -6.23 -33.65
N TYR A 117 9.61 -6.54 -32.49
CA TYR A 117 10.29 -5.57 -31.66
C TYR A 117 11.74 -6.00 -31.37
N ARG A 118 12.63 -5.03 -31.14
CA ARG A 118 14.04 -5.31 -30.85
C ARG A 118 14.28 -5.39 -29.35
N PHE A 119 14.50 -6.62 -28.86
CA PHE A 119 14.94 -6.85 -27.49
C PHE A 119 16.45 -7.10 -27.48
N ASN A 120 17.20 -6.35 -26.72
CA ASN A 120 18.66 -6.48 -26.62
C ASN A 120 19.40 -6.47 -27.99
N GLY A 121 18.82 -5.74 -28.98
CA GLY A 121 19.37 -5.65 -30.34
C GLY A 121 18.84 -6.69 -31.34
N GLU A 122 18.17 -7.74 -30.90
CA GLU A 122 17.61 -8.79 -31.74
C GLU A 122 16.13 -8.53 -32.06
N ALA A 123 15.77 -8.65 -33.33
CA ALA A 123 14.40 -8.48 -33.80
C ALA A 123 13.59 -9.77 -33.53
N THR A 124 12.61 -9.69 -32.64
CA THR A 124 11.82 -10.83 -32.18
C THR A 124 10.33 -10.58 -32.42
N PRO A 125 9.53 -11.57 -32.84
CA PRO A 125 8.06 -11.47 -32.85
C PRO A 125 7.56 -11.05 -31.48
N ALA A 126 6.69 -10.05 -31.43
CA ALA A 126 6.25 -9.44 -30.18
C ALA A 126 4.79 -9.01 -30.22
N VAL A 127 4.19 -9.00 -29.02
CA VAL A 127 2.90 -8.39 -28.74
C VAL A 127 3.15 -7.05 -28.05
N GLY A 128 2.58 -6.00 -28.61
CA GLY A 128 2.54 -4.67 -28.00
C GLY A 128 1.21 -4.40 -27.32
N PHE A 129 1.24 -3.91 -26.11
CA PHE A 129 0.06 -3.47 -25.36
C PHE A 129 0.01 -1.95 -25.38
N PRO A 130 -0.91 -1.32 -26.13
CA PRO A 130 -0.98 0.12 -26.26
C PRO A 130 -1.67 0.74 -25.04
N TYR A 131 -0.99 1.69 -24.39
CA TYR A 131 -1.55 2.56 -23.36
C TYR A 131 -2.09 3.81 -24.02
N ARG A 132 -3.39 4.05 -23.89
CA ARG A 132 -4.13 5.04 -24.66
C ARG A 132 -4.70 6.15 -23.78
N SER A 133 -4.97 7.29 -24.44
CA SER A 133 -5.90 8.30 -23.98
C SER A 133 -6.82 8.63 -25.16
N GLY A 134 -7.97 7.98 -25.21
CA GLY A 134 -8.82 7.94 -26.39
C GLY A 134 -8.09 7.35 -27.61
N ASP A 135 -8.06 8.09 -28.72
CA ASP A 135 -7.39 7.64 -29.95
C ASP A 135 -5.86 7.75 -29.92
N ILE A 136 -5.29 8.37 -28.90
CA ILE A 136 -3.86 8.63 -28.81
C ILE A 136 -3.16 7.50 -28.05
N ILE A 137 -2.13 6.88 -28.67
CA ILE A 137 -1.25 5.93 -28.01
C ILE A 137 -0.11 6.72 -27.35
N ASN A 138 -0.09 6.71 -26.02
CA ASN A 138 0.92 7.40 -25.22
C ASN A 138 2.19 6.57 -25.02
N ALA A 139 2.02 5.27 -24.81
CA ALA A 139 3.10 4.31 -24.62
C ALA A 139 2.71 2.93 -25.17
N VAL A 140 3.68 2.07 -25.42
CA VAL A 140 3.47 0.67 -25.72
C VAL A 140 4.40 -0.18 -24.89
N LYS A 141 3.85 -1.15 -24.19
CA LYS A 141 4.64 -2.20 -23.55
C LYS A 141 4.74 -3.39 -24.48
N TRP A 142 5.96 -3.74 -24.85
CA TRP A 142 6.26 -4.85 -25.74
C TRP A 142 6.65 -6.09 -24.94
N ARG A 143 6.12 -7.23 -25.35
CA ARG A 143 6.48 -8.54 -24.83
C ARG A 143 6.85 -9.46 -25.98
N SER A 144 7.97 -10.19 -25.88
CA SER A 144 8.32 -11.20 -26.87
C SER A 144 7.27 -12.33 -26.91
N ALA A 145 6.94 -12.78 -28.12
CA ALA A 145 5.97 -13.86 -28.35
C ALA A 145 6.62 -15.26 -28.29
N ASP A 146 7.85 -15.35 -27.81
CA ASP A 146 8.60 -16.57 -27.59
C ASP A 146 8.73 -16.94 -26.11
N SER A 147 9.48 -17.99 -25.83
CA SER A 147 9.72 -18.47 -24.46
C SER A 147 10.63 -17.57 -23.62
N SER A 148 11.30 -16.56 -24.21
CA SER A 148 12.26 -15.70 -23.52
C SER A 148 11.62 -14.73 -22.55
N LYS A 149 10.33 -14.42 -22.71
CA LYS A 149 9.55 -13.48 -21.88
C LYS A 149 10.23 -12.12 -21.70
N ASN A 150 10.87 -11.62 -22.75
CA ASN A 150 11.49 -10.29 -22.72
C ASN A 150 10.42 -9.20 -22.77
N PHE A 151 10.63 -8.13 -21.99
CA PHE A 151 9.78 -6.95 -21.95
C PHE A 151 10.58 -5.69 -22.29
N SER A 152 9.90 -4.75 -22.93
CA SER A 152 10.44 -3.40 -23.20
C SER A 152 9.29 -2.41 -23.31
N GLN A 153 9.58 -1.12 -23.21
CA GLN A 153 8.57 -0.06 -23.35
C GLN A 153 9.01 0.98 -24.37
N GLU A 154 8.08 1.40 -25.20
CA GLU A 154 8.18 2.64 -25.97
C GLU A 154 7.40 3.72 -25.24
N ASN A 155 8.07 4.74 -24.77
CA ASN A 155 7.64 5.65 -23.72
C ASN A 155 7.39 4.91 -22.37
N VAL A 156 7.19 5.68 -21.30
CA VAL A 156 6.90 5.12 -19.99
C VAL A 156 5.41 4.88 -19.82
N CYS A 157 5.03 3.66 -19.47
CA CYS A 157 3.65 3.32 -19.12
C CYS A 157 3.38 3.82 -17.68
N GLU A 158 2.71 4.96 -17.55
CA GLU A 158 2.46 5.62 -16.26
C GLU A 158 1.03 5.41 -15.71
N ASP A 159 0.13 4.88 -16.53
CA ASP A 159 -1.28 4.64 -16.20
C ASP A 159 -1.57 3.13 -16.14
N PHE A 160 -2.75 2.75 -15.67
CA PHE A 160 -3.23 1.40 -15.90
C PHE A 160 -3.41 1.14 -17.40
N PHE A 161 -3.11 -0.07 -17.85
CA PHE A 161 -3.53 -0.53 -19.17
C PHE A 161 -5.05 -0.51 -19.30
N ASN A 162 -5.57 -0.02 -20.41
CA ASN A 162 -6.99 0.09 -20.72
C ASN A 162 -7.78 1.08 -19.81
N LEU A 163 -7.11 2.01 -19.13
CA LEU A 163 -7.78 2.99 -18.27
C LEU A 163 -8.77 3.88 -19.04
N ASP A 164 -8.50 4.16 -20.30
CA ASP A 164 -9.33 5.01 -21.15
C ASP A 164 -10.68 4.39 -21.50
N SER A 165 -10.86 3.06 -21.33
CA SER A 165 -12.16 2.39 -21.48
C SER A 165 -13.07 2.53 -20.25
N TYR A 166 -12.57 3.10 -19.13
CA TYR A 166 -13.33 3.18 -17.89
C TYR A 166 -14.56 4.10 -18.03
N VAL A 167 -15.71 3.56 -17.70
CA VAL A 167 -16.97 4.31 -17.59
C VAL A 167 -17.26 4.59 -16.12
N MET A 168 -17.58 5.85 -15.77
CA MET A 168 -17.87 6.26 -14.40
C MET A 168 -18.99 5.42 -13.79
N GLY A 169 -18.72 4.84 -12.64
CA GLY A 169 -19.66 3.98 -11.91
C GLY A 169 -19.57 2.49 -12.25
N ASN A 170 -18.70 2.11 -13.19
CA ASN A 170 -18.40 0.70 -13.42
C ASN A 170 -17.55 0.12 -12.28
N ASP A 171 -17.72 -1.16 -12.04
CA ASP A 171 -16.76 -1.96 -11.29
C ASP A 171 -15.43 -2.02 -12.05
N VAL A 172 -14.34 -2.16 -11.31
CA VAL A 172 -13.00 -2.30 -11.88
C VAL A 172 -12.41 -3.64 -11.50
N LEU A 173 -11.95 -4.42 -12.49
CA LEU A 173 -11.14 -5.61 -12.25
C LEU A 173 -9.70 -5.29 -12.62
N ILE A 174 -8.77 -5.44 -11.66
CA ILE A 174 -7.34 -5.13 -11.82
C ILE A 174 -6.55 -6.43 -11.85
N CYS A 175 -5.84 -6.65 -12.96
CA CYS A 175 -4.92 -7.76 -13.16
C CYS A 175 -3.47 -7.34 -12.96
N GLU A 176 -2.59 -8.30 -12.69
CA GLU A 176 -1.15 -8.05 -12.63
C GLU A 176 -0.54 -7.83 -14.03
N GLY A 177 -0.96 -8.61 -15.02
CA GLY A 177 -0.43 -8.58 -16.37
C GLY A 177 -1.44 -8.19 -17.44
N GLU A 178 -0.94 -7.63 -18.57
CA GLU A 178 -1.80 -7.29 -19.71
C GLU A 178 -2.42 -8.54 -20.36
N ILE A 179 -1.72 -9.68 -20.34
CA ILE A 179 -2.25 -10.94 -20.88
C ILE A 179 -3.44 -11.43 -20.05
N ASP A 180 -3.38 -11.27 -18.74
CA ASP A 180 -4.48 -11.63 -17.85
C ASP A 180 -5.67 -10.71 -18.04
N ALA A 181 -5.41 -9.41 -18.27
CA ALA A 181 -6.47 -8.49 -18.65
C ALA A 181 -7.13 -8.90 -20.00
N LEU A 182 -6.33 -9.29 -21.00
CA LEU A 182 -6.89 -9.80 -22.26
C LEU A 182 -7.65 -11.12 -22.09
N ALA A 183 -7.24 -11.98 -21.15
CA ALA A 183 -7.95 -13.21 -20.83
C ALA A 183 -9.34 -12.91 -20.26
N TRP A 184 -9.44 -12.00 -19.31
CA TRP A 184 -10.71 -11.52 -18.79
C TRP A 184 -11.59 -10.85 -19.85
N MET A 185 -11.01 -10.03 -20.73
CA MET A 185 -11.75 -9.40 -21.83
C MET A 185 -12.26 -10.42 -22.88
N SER A 186 -11.73 -11.64 -22.89
CA SER A 186 -12.07 -12.69 -23.86
C SER A 186 -13.21 -13.61 -23.44
N ILE A 187 -13.82 -13.36 -22.28
CA ILE A 187 -14.98 -14.10 -21.75
C ILE A 187 -16.23 -13.21 -21.75
N ASP A 188 -17.38 -13.78 -21.47
CA ASP A 188 -18.63 -13.02 -21.33
C ASP A 188 -18.68 -12.32 -19.98
N LEU A 189 -18.61 -11.00 -19.99
CA LEU A 189 -18.57 -10.17 -18.80
C LEU A 189 -19.80 -9.27 -18.71
N PRO A 190 -20.26 -8.91 -17.50
CA PRO A 190 -21.23 -7.84 -17.33
C PRO A 190 -20.74 -6.51 -17.92
N ASP A 191 -21.64 -5.78 -18.59
CA ASP A 191 -21.33 -4.49 -19.25
C ASP A 191 -20.78 -3.42 -18.28
N ASN A 192 -21.01 -3.58 -16.99
CA ASN A 192 -20.62 -2.63 -15.96
C ASN A 192 -19.26 -2.96 -15.31
N ILE A 193 -18.41 -3.75 -15.95
CA ILE A 193 -17.05 -4.05 -15.46
C ILE A 193 -16.02 -3.52 -16.45
N THR A 194 -15.03 -2.81 -15.96
CA THR A 194 -13.85 -2.38 -16.73
C THR A 194 -12.63 -3.17 -16.28
N ILE A 195 -11.92 -3.78 -17.23
CA ILE A 195 -10.72 -4.58 -16.96
C ILE A 195 -9.49 -3.70 -17.14
N LEU A 196 -8.64 -3.68 -16.13
CA LEU A 196 -7.37 -2.94 -16.09
C LEU A 196 -6.21 -3.88 -15.79
N SER A 197 -4.98 -3.51 -16.19
CA SER A 197 -3.79 -4.12 -15.61
C SER A 197 -2.76 -3.09 -15.18
N ILE A 198 -1.88 -3.47 -14.25
CA ILE A 198 -0.82 -2.59 -13.77
C ILE A 198 0.27 -2.43 -14.84
N PRO A 199 0.89 -1.22 -14.98
CA PRO A 199 1.92 -0.99 -16.00
C PRO A 199 3.25 -1.66 -15.70
N ASN A 200 3.55 -1.85 -14.41
CA ASN A 200 4.82 -2.39 -13.93
C ASN A 200 4.56 -3.69 -13.17
N GLY A 201 5.53 -4.59 -13.13
CA GLY A 201 5.38 -5.85 -12.38
C GLY A 201 5.15 -5.63 -10.88
N ALA A 202 4.64 -6.67 -10.22
CA ALA A 202 4.40 -6.70 -8.78
C ALA A 202 5.65 -6.33 -7.96
N PRO A 203 5.51 -5.79 -6.75
CA PRO A 203 6.62 -5.58 -5.84
C PRO A 203 7.07 -6.92 -5.24
N ALA A 204 8.37 -7.10 -5.00
CA ALA A 204 8.88 -8.30 -4.35
C ALA A 204 8.37 -8.46 -2.90
N LYS A 205 8.00 -7.36 -2.24
CA LYS A 205 7.45 -7.32 -0.88
C LYS A 205 6.69 -6.02 -0.65
N VAL A 206 5.83 -6.02 0.36
CA VAL A 206 5.14 -4.82 0.85
C VAL A 206 6.15 -3.81 1.39
N ARG A 207 5.94 -2.52 1.12
CA ARG A 207 6.80 -1.44 1.62
C ARG A 207 6.44 -1.08 3.06
N ASP A 208 7.47 -0.89 3.88
CA ASP A 208 7.29 -0.35 5.21
C ASP A 208 7.10 1.18 5.18
N GLY A 209 6.39 1.71 6.17
CA GLY A 209 6.26 3.12 6.41
C GLY A 209 5.02 3.79 5.81
N LYS A 210 4.97 5.11 5.97
CA LYS A 210 3.86 5.95 5.49
C LYS A 210 3.97 6.17 3.97
N ILE A 211 2.83 6.10 3.28
CA ILE A 211 2.75 6.36 1.84
C ILE A 211 2.56 7.87 1.63
N ASP A 212 3.48 8.48 0.87
CA ASP A 212 3.34 9.84 0.34
C ASP A 212 3.05 9.75 -1.16
N PRO A 213 1.89 10.21 -1.66
CA PRO A 213 1.56 10.17 -3.08
C PRO A 213 2.60 10.85 -3.98
N ALA A 214 3.28 11.90 -3.50
CA ALA A 214 4.25 12.66 -4.26
C ALA A 214 5.53 11.86 -4.56
N ASP A 215 5.92 10.96 -3.65
CA ASP A 215 7.16 10.17 -3.74
C ASP A 215 6.90 8.70 -4.12
N ASP A 216 5.62 8.32 -4.34
CA ASP A 216 5.21 6.96 -4.63
C ASP A 216 5.33 6.60 -6.12
N ASN A 217 6.52 6.74 -6.67
CA ASN A 217 6.78 6.59 -8.11
C ASN A 217 6.37 5.22 -8.69
N LYS A 218 6.56 4.12 -7.92
CA LYS A 218 6.24 2.77 -8.39
C LYS A 218 4.73 2.57 -8.57
N PHE A 219 3.91 3.21 -7.73
CA PHE A 219 2.45 3.09 -7.72
C PHE A 219 1.74 4.37 -8.19
N ARG A 220 2.45 5.25 -8.89
CA ARG A 220 1.91 6.51 -9.42
C ARG A 220 0.63 6.31 -10.22
N TYR A 221 0.51 5.20 -10.96
CA TYR A 221 -0.67 4.85 -11.73
C TYR A 221 -1.95 4.76 -10.87
N ILE A 222 -1.87 4.37 -9.60
CA ILE A 222 -3.02 4.36 -8.68
C ILE A 222 -3.47 5.79 -8.38
N TRP A 223 -2.52 6.68 -8.10
CA TRP A 223 -2.83 8.08 -7.80
C TRP A 223 -3.39 8.83 -9.00
N ARG A 224 -2.89 8.52 -10.19
CA ARG A 224 -3.41 9.09 -11.46
C ARG A 224 -4.82 8.61 -11.78
N ALA A 225 -5.14 7.37 -11.47
CA ALA A 225 -6.47 6.78 -11.64
C ALA A 225 -7.38 6.99 -10.42
N LYS A 226 -7.00 7.85 -9.45
CA LYS A 226 -7.74 7.99 -8.19
C LYS A 226 -9.21 8.32 -8.38
N LYS A 227 -9.52 9.24 -9.30
CA LYS A 227 -10.91 9.64 -9.60
C LYS A 227 -11.74 8.46 -10.10
N GLN A 228 -11.20 7.64 -10.98
CA GLN A 228 -11.84 6.44 -11.51
C GLN A 228 -12.02 5.40 -10.41
N LEU A 229 -10.94 5.10 -9.68
CA LEU A 229 -10.97 4.13 -8.58
C LEU A 229 -11.91 4.57 -7.45
N ASP A 230 -11.99 5.85 -7.12
CA ASP A 230 -12.91 6.36 -6.10
C ASP A 230 -14.38 6.25 -6.52
N SER A 231 -14.67 6.41 -7.82
CA SER A 231 -16.03 6.30 -8.37
C SER A 231 -16.48 4.86 -8.61
N ALA A 232 -15.56 3.88 -8.66
CA ALA A 232 -15.89 2.48 -8.83
C ALA A 232 -16.61 1.94 -7.58
N PRO A 233 -17.79 1.29 -7.71
CA PRO A 233 -18.49 0.66 -6.60
C PRO A 233 -17.68 -0.50 -6.01
N ARG A 234 -17.07 -1.32 -6.85
CA ARG A 234 -16.21 -2.44 -6.48
C ARG A 234 -14.89 -2.38 -7.25
N ILE A 235 -13.82 -2.71 -6.56
CA ILE A 235 -12.50 -2.94 -7.16
C ILE A 235 -12.13 -4.39 -6.89
N ILE A 236 -12.07 -5.19 -7.94
CA ILE A 236 -11.83 -6.63 -7.86
C ILE A 236 -10.37 -6.85 -8.24
N LEU A 237 -9.60 -7.47 -7.36
CA LEU A 237 -8.18 -7.76 -7.59
C LEU A 237 -8.02 -9.20 -8.05
N ASN A 238 -7.38 -9.38 -9.19
CA ASN A 238 -6.90 -10.65 -9.70
C ASN A 238 -5.39 -10.57 -9.93
N THR A 239 -4.64 -10.69 -8.84
CA THR A 239 -3.17 -10.77 -8.83
C THR A 239 -2.73 -12.21 -8.91
N ASP A 240 -1.47 -12.45 -9.28
CA ASP A 240 -0.88 -13.79 -9.28
C ASP A 240 -0.96 -14.42 -7.88
N SER A 241 -1.02 -15.74 -7.80
CA SER A 241 -1.10 -16.49 -6.53
C SER A 241 0.25 -16.69 -5.85
N ASP A 242 1.29 -15.96 -6.27
CA ASP A 242 2.63 -15.98 -5.70
C ASP A 242 2.87 -14.83 -4.69
N GLU A 243 4.02 -14.87 -3.99
CA GLU A 243 4.37 -13.88 -2.97
C GLU A 243 4.37 -12.42 -3.50
N PRO A 244 4.93 -12.12 -4.69
CA PRO A 244 4.82 -10.79 -5.29
C PRO A 244 3.37 -10.36 -5.57
N GLY A 245 2.50 -11.26 -6.05
CA GLY A 245 1.08 -10.97 -6.31
C GLY A 245 0.33 -10.64 -5.03
N HIS A 246 0.58 -11.35 -3.94
CA HIS A 246 0.04 -11.00 -2.61
C HIS A 246 0.55 -9.65 -2.12
N ALA A 247 1.84 -9.35 -2.30
CA ALA A 247 2.41 -8.05 -1.94
C ALA A 247 1.80 -6.91 -2.78
N LEU A 248 1.52 -7.13 -4.05
CA LEU A 248 0.80 -6.17 -4.91
C LEU A 248 -0.61 -5.91 -4.40
N GLN A 249 -1.35 -6.96 -4.05
CA GLN A 249 -2.69 -6.85 -3.50
C GLN A 249 -2.69 -5.97 -2.24
N GLU A 250 -1.81 -6.24 -1.31
CA GLU A 250 -1.68 -5.47 -0.07
C GLU A 250 -1.30 -4.01 -0.33
N GLU A 251 -0.38 -3.74 -1.27
CA GLU A 251 0.02 -2.39 -1.65
C GLU A 251 -1.12 -1.59 -2.32
N ILE A 252 -1.98 -2.24 -3.11
CA ILE A 252 -3.19 -1.60 -3.66
C ILE A 252 -4.17 -1.27 -2.54
N VAL A 253 -4.45 -2.24 -1.65
CA VAL A 253 -5.36 -2.05 -0.50
C VAL A 253 -4.93 -0.89 0.39
N ARG A 254 -3.62 -0.74 0.65
CA ARG A 254 -3.08 0.37 1.45
C ARG A 254 -3.32 1.75 0.85
N ARG A 255 -3.45 1.87 -0.49
CA ARG A 255 -3.63 3.16 -1.20
C ARG A 255 -5.09 3.47 -1.48
N VAL A 256 -5.87 2.46 -1.76
CA VAL A 256 -7.29 2.60 -2.14
C VAL A 256 -8.21 2.48 -0.93
N GLY A 257 -7.79 1.73 0.09
CA GLY A 257 -8.61 1.33 1.24
C GLY A 257 -9.36 0.01 0.98
N SER A 258 -9.65 -0.74 2.05
CA SER A 258 -10.24 -2.09 1.96
C SER A 258 -11.75 -2.10 1.77
N THR A 259 -12.46 -0.97 1.91
CA THR A 259 -13.93 -0.93 2.00
C THR A 259 -14.66 -1.43 0.77
N LYS A 260 -14.06 -1.30 -0.42
CA LYS A 260 -14.64 -1.67 -1.72
C LYS A 260 -13.77 -2.64 -2.52
N ILE A 261 -12.79 -3.27 -1.86
CA ILE A 261 -11.89 -4.22 -2.50
C ILE A 261 -12.44 -5.65 -2.34
N TRP A 262 -12.42 -6.35 -3.46
CA TRP A 262 -12.77 -7.76 -3.59
C TRP A 262 -11.59 -8.50 -4.20
N THR A 263 -11.52 -9.81 -4.03
CA THR A 263 -10.45 -10.63 -4.60
C THR A 263 -11.03 -11.88 -5.25
N ILE A 264 -10.40 -12.31 -6.32
CA ILE A 264 -10.73 -13.55 -7.02
C ILE A 264 -9.68 -14.58 -6.63
N ASN A 265 -10.15 -15.76 -6.25
CA ASN A 265 -9.29 -16.90 -5.99
C ASN A 265 -9.39 -17.90 -7.16
N LEU A 266 -8.32 -18.01 -7.94
CA LEU A 266 -8.26 -18.95 -9.07
C LEU A 266 -7.86 -20.38 -8.66
N GLY A 267 -7.81 -20.67 -7.36
CA GLY A 267 -7.45 -21.99 -6.83
C GLY A 267 -5.99 -22.33 -7.11
N ASN A 268 -5.75 -23.39 -7.86
CA ASN A 268 -4.40 -23.87 -8.18
C ASN A 268 -3.77 -23.23 -9.42
N TYR A 269 -4.48 -22.31 -10.09
CA TYR A 269 -3.97 -21.62 -11.28
C TYR A 269 -3.21 -20.36 -10.87
N LYS A 270 -2.08 -20.15 -11.53
CA LYS A 270 -1.20 -19.04 -11.22
C LYS A 270 -1.85 -17.68 -11.52
N ASP A 271 -2.43 -17.58 -12.72
CA ASP A 271 -2.97 -16.35 -13.29
C ASP A 271 -4.24 -16.64 -14.14
N ALA A 272 -4.94 -15.58 -14.54
CA ALA A 272 -6.17 -15.71 -15.32
C ALA A 272 -5.94 -16.30 -16.71
N SER A 273 -4.79 -16.03 -17.32
CA SER A 273 -4.44 -16.58 -18.62
C SER A 273 -4.27 -18.10 -18.57
N GLU A 274 -3.61 -18.61 -17.54
CA GLU A 274 -3.46 -20.07 -17.32
C GLU A 274 -4.83 -20.72 -17.04
N ALA A 275 -5.64 -20.07 -16.21
CA ALA A 275 -6.98 -20.57 -15.87
C ALA A 275 -7.88 -20.63 -17.12
N LEU A 276 -7.85 -19.62 -17.98
CA LEU A 276 -8.58 -19.60 -19.23
C LEU A 276 -8.12 -20.70 -20.18
N GLU A 277 -6.80 -20.91 -20.31
CA GLU A 277 -6.20 -21.94 -21.19
C GLU A 277 -6.61 -23.35 -20.75
N ILE A 278 -6.68 -23.63 -19.45
CA ILE A 278 -6.90 -24.99 -18.93
C ILE A 278 -8.38 -25.28 -18.69
N LYS A 279 -9.14 -24.30 -18.17
CA LYS A 279 -10.54 -24.50 -17.73
C LYS A 279 -11.56 -23.89 -18.67
N GLY A 280 -11.15 -22.94 -19.49
CA GLY A 280 -12.04 -22.22 -20.38
C GLY A 280 -12.79 -21.06 -19.71
N PRO A 281 -13.62 -20.34 -20.50
CA PRO A 281 -14.26 -19.08 -20.08
C PRO A 281 -15.21 -19.24 -18.88
N SER A 282 -16.03 -20.28 -18.86
CA SER A 282 -17.05 -20.47 -17.81
C SER A 282 -16.45 -20.59 -16.40
N PHE A 283 -15.20 -21.04 -16.27
CA PHE A 283 -14.52 -21.06 -14.98
C PHE A 283 -14.23 -19.64 -14.49
N LEU A 284 -13.73 -18.76 -15.33
CA LEU A 284 -13.46 -17.37 -14.94
C LEU A 284 -14.76 -16.61 -14.63
N GLU A 285 -15.83 -16.85 -15.41
CA GLU A 285 -17.15 -16.28 -15.14
C GLU A 285 -17.65 -16.69 -13.74
N GLU A 286 -17.54 -17.97 -13.40
CA GLU A 286 -17.88 -18.49 -12.08
C GLU A 286 -17.04 -17.86 -10.97
N GLN A 287 -15.71 -17.74 -11.16
CA GLN A 287 -14.84 -17.12 -10.15
C GLN A 287 -15.14 -15.63 -9.96
N LEU A 288 -15.59 -14.92 -10.98
CA LEU A 288 -16.01 -13.54 -10.85
C LEU A 288 -17.30 -13.40 -10.04
N GLU A 289 -18.25 -14.32 -10.21
CA GLU A 289 -19.49 -14.36 -9.44
C GLU A 289 -19.23 -14.62 -7.95
N TYR A 290 -18.28 -15.50 -7.64
CA TYR A 290 -17.92 -15.89 -6.27
C TYR A 290 -16.72 -15.12 -5.69
N CYS A 291 -16.43 -13.92 -6.21
CA CYS A 291 -15.36 -13.11 -5.65
C CYS A 291 -15.62 -12.72 -4.18
N ASP A 292 -14.59 -12.79 -3.36
CA ASP A 292 -14.66 -12.53 -1.92
C ASP A 292 -14.24 -11.10 -1.57
N ARG A 293 -14.91 -10.51 -0.59
CA ARG A 293 -14.50 -9.22 -0.06
C ARG A 293 -13.25 -9.37 0.80
N ILE A 294 -12.25 -8.53 0.58
CA ILE A 294 -11.05 -8.52 1.44
C ILE A 294 -11.46 -8.15 2.87
N PRO A 295 -11.08 -8.95 3.88
CA PRO A 295 -11.33 -8.62 5.27
C PRO A 295 -10.76 -7.25 5.64
N MET A 296 -11.56 -6.39 6.22
CA MET A 296 -11.08 -5.12 6.75
C MET A 296 -10.22 -5.38 7.99
N ILE A 297 -9.03 -4.78 8.04
CA ILE A 297 -8.14 -4.89 9.20
C ILE A 297 -8.89 -4.43 10.45
N GLY A 298 -8.96 -5.32 11.45
CA GLY A 298 -9.65 -5.05 12.73
C GLY A 298 -11.18 -5.20 12.71
N LEU A 299 -11.79 -5.57 11.57
CA LEU A 299 -13.18 -5.96 11.48
C LEU A 299 -13.28 -7.47 11.26
N HIS A 300 -13.86 -8.17 12.20
CA HIS A 300 -14.04 -9.61 12.16
C HIS A 300 -15.53 -9.96 12.16
N GLY A 301 -15.91 -10.98 11.43
CA GLY A 301 -17.25 -11.58 11.54
C GLY A 301 -17.44 -12.23 12.91
N ALA A 302 -18.68 -12.37 13.35
CA ALA A 302 -18.99 -13.01 14.63
C ALA A 302 -18.56 -14.49 14.67
N ASP A 303 -18.50 -15.14 13.52
CA ASP A 303 -18.03 -16.52 13.32
C ASP A 303 -16.60 -16.76 13.80
N VAL A 304 -15.70 -15.78 13.62
CA VAL A 304 -14.31 -15.85 14.11
C VAL A 304 -14.22 -16.02 15.62
N PHE A 305 -15.23 -15.55 16.35
CA PHE A 305 -15.30 -15.62 17.81
C PHE A 305 -16.18 -16.78 18.33
N ALA A 306 -16.77 -17.59 17.44
CA ALA A 306 -17.73 -18.62 17.82
C ALA A 306 -17.16 -19.61 18.84
N ASP A 307 -15.97 -20.15 18.58
CA ASP A 307 -15.31 -21.12 19.49
C ASP A 307 -14.95 -20.48 20.83
N SER A 308 -14.43 -19.25 20.81
CA SER A 308 -14.10 -18.51 22.03
C SER A 308 -15.34 -18.13 22.83
N PHE A 309 -16.45 -17.88 22.15
CA PHE A 309 -17.73 -17.60 22.78
C PHE A 309 -18.31 -18.84 23.45
N VAL A 310 -18.26 -20.00 22.79
CA VAL A 310 -18.69 -21.28 23.36
C VAL A 310 -17.83 -21.61 24.58
N ASP A 311 -16.51 -21.48 24.49
CA ASP A 311 -15.61 -21.71 25.62
C ASP A 311 -15.92 -20.80 26.81
N LEU A 312 -16.17 -19.51 26.55
CA LEU A 312 -16.58 -18.55 27.57
C LEU A 312 -17.93 -18.89 28.21
N TYR A 313 -18.89 -19.42 27.40
CA TYR A 313 -20.21 -19.81 27.88
C TYR A 313 -20.14 -21.08 28.75
N GLU A 314 -19.35 -22.08 28.36
CA GLU A 314 -19.23 -23.36 29.06
C GLU A 314 -18.35 -23.27 30.31
N ASN A 315 -17.21 -22.54 30.24
CA ASN A 315 -16.20 -22.49 31.29
C ASN A 315 -16.24 -21.19 32.12
N GLY A 316 -17.09 -20.24 31.73
CA GLY A 316 -17.22 -18.94 32.37
C GLY A 316 -16.03 -18.00 32.09
N GLN A 317 -16.07 -16.82 32.70
CA GLN A 317 -14.99 -15.85 32.55
C GLN A 317 -13.68 -16.37 33.15
N ILE A 318 -12.54 -16.05 32.49
CA ILE A 318 -11.20 -16.36 32.99
C ILE A 318 -11.06 -15.73 34.37
N LYS A 319 -10.97 -16.57 35.40
CA LYS A 319 -10.67 -16.09 36.76
C LYS A 319 -9.27 -15.48 36.77
N GLY A 320 -9.17 -14.27 37.30
CA GLY A 320 -7.88 -13.63 37.49
C GLY A 320 -7.03 -14.34 38.51
N ALA A 321 -5.71 -14.08 38.45
CA ALA A 321 -4.82 -14.54 39.51
C ALA A 321 -5.08 -13.77 40.82
N SER A 322 -4.97 -14.45 41.98
CA SER A 322 -5.07 -13.85 43.31
C SER A 322 -3.99 -12.81 43.52
N THR A 323 -4.31 -11.67 44.08
CA THR A 323 -3.36 -10.65 44.50
C THR A 323 -2.46 -11.11 45.65
N GLY A 324 -2.86 -12.19 46.32
CA GLY A 324 -2.23 -12.69 47.55
C GLY A 324 -2.69 -11.95 48.80
N PHE A 325 -3.66 -11.05 48.70
CA PHE A 325 -4.35 -10.40 49.84
C PHE A 325 -5.79 -10.88 49.88
N VAL A 326 -6.11 -11.75 50.83
CA VAL A 326 -7.44 -12.38 50.97
C VAL A 326 -8.57 -11.35 50.93
N SER A 327 -8.42 -10.25 51.69
CA SER A 327 -9.44 -9.20 51.71
C SER A 327 -9.58 -8.39 50.41
N LEU A 328 -8.59 -8.43 49.55
CA LEU A 328 -8.61 -7.75 48.25
C LEU A 328 -9.15 -8.69 47.15
N ASP A 329 -8.87 -9.99 47.26
CA ASP A 329 -9.24 -11.00 46.31
C ASP A 329 -10.76 -11.22 46.16
N ASP A 330 -11.53 -10.85 47.21
CA ASP A 330 -13.00 -10.83 47.19
C ASP A 330 -13.57 -9.77 46.22
N PHE A 331 -12.79 -8.74 45.89
CA PHE A 331 -13.21 -7.59 45.10
C PHE A 331 -12.48 -7.50 43.77
N ILE A 332 -11.20 -7.91 43.71
CA ILE A 332 -10.36 -7.79 42.52
C ILE A 332 -9.43 -8.98 42.38
N GLN A 333 -9.29 -9.46 41.18
CA GLN A 333 -8.29 -10.45 40.76
C GLN A 333 -7.53 -9.88 39.56
N ILE A 334 -6.34 -10.38 39.30
CA ILE A 334 -5.47 -9.89 38.21
C ILE A 334 -5.61 -10.84 37.00
N PRO A 335 -6.50 -10.55 36.03
CA PRO A 335 -6.64 -11.40 34.84
C PRO A 335 -5.48 -11.18 33.86
N PRO A 336 -4.98 -12.22 33.18
CA PRO A 336 -4.01 -12.10 32.11
C PRO A 336 -4.56 -11.24 30.95
N GLY A 337 -3.68 -10.48 30.30
CA GLY A 337 -4.04 -9.71 29.10
C GLY A 337 -4.82 -8.41 29.37
N MET A 338 -5.03 -8.03 30.61
CA MET A 338 -5.74 -6.81 30.98
C MET A 338 -4.84 -5.74 31.58
N LEU A 339 -5.15 -4.47 31.30
CA LEU A 339 -4.51 -3.32 31.92
C LEU A 339 -5.13 -3.06 33.30
N THR A 340 -4.29 -3.08 34.34
CA THR A 340 -4.69 -2.67 35.69
C THR A 340 -4.08 -1.31 36.04
N VAL A 341 -4.92 -0.36 36.45
CA VAL A 341 -4.50 0.99 36.82
C VAL A 341 -4.71 1.19 38.35
N VAL A 342 -3.61 1.52 39.05
CA VAL A 342 -3.65 1.83 40.50
C VAL A 342 -3.45 3.32 40.71
N THR A 343 -4.46 3.99 41.25
CA THR A 343 -4.43 5.45 41.52
C THR A 343 -4.53 5.77 42.99
N GLY A 344 -4.12 6.97 43.38
CA GLY A 344 -4.22 7.46 44.77
C GLY A 344 -3.29 8.63 45.00
N PHE A 345 -3.37 9.21 46.19
CA PHE A 345 -2.54 10.36 46.60
C PHE A 345 -1.03 10.02 46.62
N PRO A 346 -0.15 11.02 46.48
CA PRO A 346 1.27 10.82 46.66
C PRO A 346 1.55 10.21 48.05
N ALA A 347 2.56 9.35 48.14
CA ALA A 347 2.99 8.66 49.36
C ALA A 347 1.93 7.75 50.04
N SER A 348 0.86 7.37 49.34
CA SER A 348 -0.19 6.46 49.85
C SER A 348 0.17 4.97 49.80
N GLY A 349 1.36 4.60 49.38
CA GLY A 349 1.82 3.21 49.32
C GLY A 349 1.45 2.45 48.02
N LYS A 350 1.01 3.14 46.94
CA LYS A 350 0.62 2.49 45.67
C LYS A 350 1.70 1.56 45.11
N SER A 351 2.92 2.08 45.00
CA SER A 351 4.05 1.33 44.47
C SER A 351 4.39 0.13 45.33
N ASP A 352 4.31 0.30 46.68
CA ASP A 352 4.54 -0.78 47.62
C ASP A 352 3.50 -1.89 47.54
N LEU A 353 2.23 -1.54 47.31
CA LEU A 353 1.13 -2.50 47.06
C LEU A 353 1.36 -3.26 45.78
N VAL A 354 1.66 -2.54 44.67
CA VAL A 354 1.92 -3.16 43.36
C VAL A 354 3.13 -4.09 43.42
N ASP A 355 4.22 -3.67 44.02
CA ASP A 355 5.40 -4.50 44.24
C ASP A 355 5.07 -5.80 44.99
N GLN A 356 4.26 -5.70 46.05
CA GLN A 356 3.85 -6.89 46.81
C GLN A 356 2.94 -7.82 46.00
N ILE A 357 1.98 -7.27 45.23
CA ILE A 357 1.16 -8.07 44.30
C ILE A 357 2.03 -8.77 43.28
N CYS A 358 3.00 -8.09 42.66
CA CYS A 358 3.92 -8.69 41.71
C CYS A 358 4.74 -9.83 42.31
N ILE A 359 5.23 -9.66 43.53
CA ILE A 359 5.93 -10.71 44.26
C ILE A 359 5.01 -11.91 44.52
N ASN A 360 3.76 -11.67 44.93
CA ASN A 360 2.78 -12.74 45.15
C ASN A 360 2.45 -13.49 43.88
N LEU A 361 2.26 -12.77 42.78
CA LEU A 361 2.04 -13.38 41.44
C LEU A 361 3.23 -14.22 40.97
N ALA A 362 4.46 -13.75 41.23
CA ALA A 362 5.67 -14.51 40.94
C ALA A 362 5.76 -15.79 41.78
N LYS A 363 5.45 -15.71 43.09
CA LYS A 363 5.50 -16.86 44.00
C LYS A 363 4.42 -17.89 43.72
N ASN A 364 3.18 -17.46 43.50
CA ASN A 364 2.01 -18.33 43.43
C ASN A 364 1.72 -18.85 42.04
N TYR A 365 2.07 -18.06 41.00
CA TYR A 365 1.73 -18.35 39.59
C TYR A 365 2.92 -18.38 38.64
N ASN A 366 4.15 -18.23 39.20
CA ASN A 366 5.40 -18.19 38.42
C ASN A 366 5.42 -17.08 37.33
N TRP A 367 4.71 -15.96 37.58
CA TRP A 367 4.72 -14.82 36.68
C TRP A 367 6.07 -14.11 36.73
N LYS A 368 6.51 -13.61 35.57
CA LYS A 368 7.72 -12.80 35.42
C LYS A 368 7.31 -11.35 35.30
N THR A 369 7.86 -10.49 36.15
CA THR A 369 7.55 -9.05 36.18
C THR A 369 8.67 -8.26 35.52
N ILE A 370 8.32 -7.33 34.64
CA ILE A 370 9.22 -6.31 34.11
C ILE A 370 8.86 -4.98 34.79
N TYR A 371 9.83 -4.36 35.46
CA TYR A 371 9.66 -3.08 36.11
C TYR A 371 10.17 -1.94 35.23
N CYS A 372 9.32 -0.95 34.96
CA CYS A 372 9.67 0.32 34.33
C CYS A 372 9.40 1.45 35.30
N SER A 373 10.31 1.67 36.25
CA SER A 373 10.18 2.72 37.25
C SER A 373 11.07 3.92 36.92
N PHE A 374 10.45 5.10 36.79
CA PHE A 374 11.17 6.36 36.53
C PHE A 374 11.43 7.19 37.81
N GLU A 375 10.88 6.77 38.96
CA GLU A 375 10.95 7.52 40.22
C GLU A 375 12.09 7.05 41.13
N LYS A 376 12.54 5.80 40.98
CA LYS A 376 13.55 5.19 41.85
C LYS A 376 14.72 4.64 41.04
N PRO A 377 15.97 4.80 41.49
CA PRO A 377 17.10 4.07 40.93
C PRO A 377 16.86 2.56 40.99
N PRO A 378 17.25 1.80 39.96
CA PRO A 378 17.00 0.36 39.92
C PRO A 378 17.56 -0.42 41.08
N GLU A 379 18.75 -0.05 41.56
CA GLU A 379 19.43 -0.68 42.70
C GLU A 379 18.63 -0.55 44.00
N LEU A 380 18.06 0.64 44.21
CA LEU A 380 17.24 0.91 45.40
C LEU A 380 15.92 0.12 45.32
N HIS A 381 15.30 0.08 44.14
CA HIS A 381 14.07 -0.69 43.92
C HIS A 381 14.31 -2.19 44.14
N MET A 382 15.41 -2.73 43.58
CA MET A 382 15.79 -4.13 43.81
C MET A 382 16.01 -4.46 45.27
N ALA A 383 16.67 -3.58 46.03
CA ALA A 383 16.87 -3.76 47.48
C ALA A 383 15.53 -3.81 48.23
N GLN A 384 14.57 -2.93 47.86
CA GLN A 384 13.23 -2.90 48.46
C GLN A 384 12.43 -4.18 48.13
N LEU A 385 12.50 -4.67 46.89
CA LEU A 385 11.89 -5.94 46.51
C LEU A 385 12.49 -7.12 47.29
N ALA A 386 13.83 -7.15 47.42
CA ALA A 386 14.50 -8.20 48.19
C ALA A 386 14.06 -8.18 49.67
N GLN A 387 13.96 -7.02 50.29
CA GLN A 387 13.46 -6.87 51.67
C GLN A 387 12.04 -7.43 51.82
N LYS A 388 11.14 -7.15 50.87
CA LYS A 388 9.76 -7.67 50.87
C LYS A 388 9.73 -9.21 50.70
N ILE A 389 10.64 -9.77 49.91
CA ILE A 389 10.71 -11.23 49.67
C ILE A 389 11.18 -11.96 50.92
N ILE A 390 12.14 -11.40 51.67
CA ILE A 390 12.73 -12.01 52.87
C ILE A 390 12.03 -11.59 54.18
N ASN A 391 10.98 -10.74 54.11
CA ASN A 391 10.24 -10.20 55.28
C ASN A 391 11.14 -9.52 56.29
N ARG A 392 12.09 -8.71 55.85
CA ARG A 392 12.99 -7.95 56.71
C ARG A 392 12.96 -6.45 56.41
#